data_99405d70c79b3a094dde7249b8c742b4
#
_entry.id   99405d70c79b3a094dde7249b8c742b4
#
_cell.length_a   1.000
_cell.length_b   1.000
_cell.length_c   1.000
_cell.angle_alpha   90.00
_cell.angle_beta   90.00
_cell.angle_gamma   90.00
#
_symmetry.space_group_name_H-M   'P 1'
#
loop_
_entity.id
_entity.type
_entity.pdbx_description
1 polymer ?
#
loop_
_entity_poly.entity_id
_entity_poly.type
_entity_poly.pdbx_seq_one_letter_code
_entity_poly.pdbx_strand_id
1 'polypeptide(L)'
;KNNNFLKHRNLMTRNNIFIGLLLSFLTQFTNIVVAQDNMTTPPGFEFNQSRFQSFYIFESADIDGVELSEGDWIASFNGDVCVGSWPFEGEFTQLAAMGDDGSEWTVGYLLDGQFPNFKIYDASANITYVASPSSNHAYIEFGAWIVSSLSVVDDCSGNLGGVAFLDDCGTCAGGNSGHIPNSDQDCEGFCFGNAYVNGCNDCV
;
A
#
# COMPACT_ATOMS: atom_id res chain seq x y z
N LYS A 1 49.52 69.51 -14.43
CA LYS A 1 48.15 69.80 -14.87
C LYS A 1 47.66 68.57 -15.67
N ASN A 2 46.55 68.02 -15.30
CA ASN A 2 45.72 66.96 -16.01
C ASN A 2 46.24 65.55 -15.94
N ASN A 3 45.88 64.89 -14.88
CA ASN A 3 45.74 63.40 -14.86
C ASN A 3 44.61 62.89 -13.94
N ASN A 4 43.51 63.61 -13.81
CA ASN A 4 42.38 63.17 -12.92
C ASN A 4 41.05 62.84 -13.65
N PHE A 5 41.06 62.68 -14.98
CA PHE A 5 39.81 62.48 -15.73
C PHE A 5 39.60 61.04 -16.22
N LEU A 6 40.59 60.17 -16.07
CA LEU A 6 40.48 58.76 -16.56
C LEU A 6 40.16 57.70 -15.46
N LYS A 7 40.07 58.13 -14.18
CA LYS A 7 39.84 57.16 -13.10
C LYS A 7 38.36 56.92 -12.73
N HIS A 8 37.47 57.78 -13.25
CA HIS A 8 36.01 57.62 -12.96
C HIS A 8 35.21 56.81 -13.98
N ARG A 9 35.78 56.48 -15.13
CA ARG A 9 35.05 55.71 -16.16
C ARG A 9 35.11 54.21 -16.00
N ASN A 10 36.06 53.66 -15.22
CA ASN A 10 36.21 52.21 -15.05
C ASN A 10 35.47 51.64 -13.83
N LEU A 11 34.88 52.48 -12.96
CA LEU A 11 34.11 51.99 -11.82
C LEU A 11 32.63 51.73 -12.15
N MET A 12 32.06 52.42 -13.13
CA MET A 12 30.65 52.22 -13.52
C MET A 12 30.41 50.94 -14.35
N THR A 13 31.41 50.50 -15.14
CA THR A 13 31.29 49.28 -15.93
C THR A 13 31.40 47.98 -15.15
N ARG A 14 32.09 47.99 -14.01
CA ARG A 14 32.22 46.79 -13.18
C ARG A 14 30.98 46.50 -12.32
N ASN A 15 30.26 47.52 -11.88
CA ASN A 15 29.03 47.33 -11.10
C ASN A 15 27.84 46.86 -11.94
N ASN A 16 27.77 47.27 -13.19
CA ASN A 16 26.65 46.81 -14.07
C ASN A 16 26.81 45.38 -14.54
N ILE A 17 28.05 44.86 -14.62
CA ILE A 17 28.28 43.43 -14.96
C ILE A 17 27.93 42.52 -13.75
N PHE A 18 28.21 42.95 -12.54
CA PHE A 18 27.86 42.19 -11.32
C PHE A 18 26.36 42.19 -11.05
N ILE A 19 25.66 43.31 -11.31
CA ILE A 19 24.19 43.39 -11.17
C ILE A 19 23.51 42.55 -12.25
N GLY A 20 24.01 42.54 -13.48
CA GLY A 20 23.49 41.70 -14.57
C GLY A 20 23.68 40.20 -14.32
N LEU A 21 24.80 39.77 -13.73
CA LEU A 21 25.07 38.38 -13.37
C LEU A 21 24.23 37.94 -12.16
N LEU A 22 23.98 38.82 -11.18
CA LEU A 22 23.12 38.47 -10.02
C LEU A 22 21.65 38.36 -10.43
N LEU A 23 21.18 39.21 -11.35
CA LEU A 23 19.80 39.13 -11.86
C LEU A 23 19.57 37.92 -12.76
N SER A 24 20.60 37.48 -13.53
CA SER A 24 20.49 36.28 -14.35
C SER A 24 20.50 34.98 -13.52
N PHE A 25 21.11 34.98 -12.33
CA PHE A 25 21.07 33.87 -11.41
C PHE A 25 19.73 33.78 -10.67
N LEU A 26 19.07 34.90 -10.38
CA LEU A 26 17.77 34.95 -9.72
C LEU A 26 16.60 34.50 -10.61
N THR A 27 16.77 34.61 -11.95
CA THR A 27 15.72 34.19 -12.90
C THR A 27 15.74 32.68 -13.23
N GLN A 28 16.79 31.95 -12.83
CA GLN A 28 16.87 30.50 -13.05
C GLN A 28 16.22 29.68 -11.92
N PHE A 29 15.87 30.31 -10.80
CA PHE A 29 15.21 29.59 -9.69
C PHE A 29 13.68 29.60 -9.75
N THR A 30 13.06 30.19 -10.77
CA THR A 30 11.60 30.32 -10.85
C THR A 30 10.90 29.25 -11.68
N ASN A 31 11.61 28.20 -12.13
CA ASN A 31 11.01 27.11 -12.90
C ASN A 31 11.25 25.73 -12.28
N ILE A 32 11.38 25.65 -10.96
CA ILE A 32 11.01 24.40 -10.29
C ILE A 32 9.49 24.46 -10.15
N VAL A 33 8.79 24.20 -11.23
CA VAL A 33 7.45 23.63 -11.16
C VAL A 33 7.68 22.26 -10.54
N VAL A 34 7.53 22.16 -9.21
CA VAL A 34 7.21 20.91 -8.60
C VAL A 34 5.90 20.53 -9.27
N ALA A 35 5.94 19.62 -10.22
CA ALA A 35 4.76 18.88 -10.62
C ALA A 35 4.28 18.26 -9.30
N GLN A 36 3.30 18.86 -8.65
CA GLN A 36 2.43 18.13 -7.75
C GLN A 36 1.70 17.19 -8.70
N ASP A 37 2.22 15.98 -8.84
CA ASP A 37 1.42 14.90 -9.37
C ASP A 37 0.16 14.88 -8.53
N ASN A 38 -0.96 15.22 -9.16
CA ASN A 38 -2.29 15.04 -8.60
C ASN A 38 -2.55 13.52 -8.60
N MET A 39 -1.79 12.81 -7.77
CA MET A 39 -2.00 11.40 -7.55
C MET A 39 -3.31 11.27 -6.77
N THR A 40 -4.37 10.98 -7.50
CA THR A 40 -5.71 10.81 -6.89
C THR A 40 -5.77 9.43 -6.27
N THR A 41 -6.21 9.37 -5.02
CA THR A 41 -6.46 8.10 -4.32
C THR A 41 -7.32 7.17 -5.18
N PRO A 42 -6.90 5.91 -5.41
CA PRO A 42 -7.70 4.96 -6.17
C PRO A 42 -9.08 4.72 -5.54
N PRO A 43 -10.12 4.46 -6.34
CA PRO A 43 -11.45 4.17 -5.81
C PRO A 43 -11.44 3.01 -4.80
N GLY A 44 -12.04 3.22 -3.64
CA GLY A 44 -12.08 2.23 -2.56
C GLY A 44 -10.84 2.23 -1.64
N PHE A 45 -9.89 3.16 -1.86
CA PHE A 45 -8.72 3.34 -1.00
C PHE A 45 -8.86 4.61 -0.13
N GLU A 46 -10.01 5.24 -0.15
CA GLU A 46 -10.31 6.38 0.71
C GLU A 46 -10.49 5.93 2.16
N PHE A 47 -9.93 6.68 3.09
CA PHE A 47 -10.06 6.43 4.52
C PHE A 47 -10.08 7.75 5.32
N ASN A 48 -10.53 7.68 6.55
CA ASN A 48 -10.50 8.82 7.47
C ASN A 48 -9.30 8.71 8.40
N GLN A 49 -8.70 9.85 8.74
CA GLN A 49 -7.63 9.89 9.72
C GLN A 49 -8.15 9.54 11.11
N SER A 50 -7.38 8.72 11.82
CA SER A 50 -7.57 8.40 13.23
C SER A 50 -6.37 8.89 14.05
N ARG A 51 -6.60 9.15 15.34
CA ARG A 51 -5.51 9.42 16.29
C ARG A 51 -4.74 8.15 16.66
N PHE A 52 -5.30 6.96 16.39
CA PHE A 52 -4.68 5.67 16.61
C PHE A 52 -4.25 5.05 15.29
N GLN A 53 -2.99 4.65 15.22
CA GLN A 53 -2.42 4.08 14.00
C GLN A 53 -1.26 3.14 14.31
N SER A 54 -1.05 2.16 13.44
CA SER A 54 0.16 1.36 13.34
C SER A 54 0.82 1.59 11.99
N PHE A 55 2.14 1.48 11.94
CA PHE A 55 2.90 1.59 10.69
C PHE A 55 3.37 0.22 10.23
N TYR A 56 3.15 -0.07 8.96
CA TYR A 56 3.70 -1.22 8.25
C TYR A 56 4.67 -0.68 7.20
N ILE A 57 5.95 -1.01 7.35
CA ILE A 57 7.04 -0.52 6.52
C ILE A 57 7.47 -1.68 5.64
N PHE A 58 7.17 -1.62 4.36
CA PHE A 58 7.49 -2.67 3.40
C PHE A 58 8.85 -2.40 2.76
N GLU A 59 9.79 -3.36 2.90
CA GLU A 59 11.09 -3.28 2.25
C GLU A 59 10.96 -3.40 0.73
N SER A 60 9.95 -4.15 0.25
CA SER A 60 9.60 -4.27 -1.16
C SER A 60 8.10 -4.54 -1.35
N ALA A 61 7.59 -4.24 -2.53
CA ALA A 61 6.25 -4.66 -2.94
C ALA A 61 6.24 -5.04 -4.43
N ASP A 62 5.52 -6.13 -4.78
CA ASP A 62 5.53 -6.69 -6.13
C ASP A 62 4.19 -7.31 -6.53
N ILE A 63 4.00 -7.45 -7.86
CA ILE A 63 2.93 -8.22 -8.48
C ILE A 63 3.59 -9.30 -9.34
N ASP A 64 3.42 -10.57 -8.97
CA ASP A 64 4.00 -11.74 -9.67
C ASP A 64 5.53 -11.61 -9.87
N GLY A 65 6.22 -11.12 -8.82
CA GLY A 65 7.67 -10.92 -8.82
C GLY A 65 8.16 -9.70 -9.60
N VAL A 66 7.25 -8.86 -10.11
CA VAL A 66 7.58 -7.57 -10.74
C VAL A 66 7.35 -6.47 -9.72
N GLU A 67 8.40 -5.73 -9.37
CA GLU A 67 8.33 -4.61 -8.42
C GLU A 67 7.31 -3.57 -8.89
N LEU A 68 6.59 -2.99 -7.93
CA LEU A 68 5.65 -1.90 -8.18
C LEU A 68 6.35 -0.69 -8.77
N SER A 69 5.61 0.10 -9.52
CA SER A 69 6.08 1.32 -10.19
C SER A 69 5.44 2.57 -9.60
N GLU A 70 5.97 3.71 -10.01
CA GLU A 70 5.37 5.01 -9.70
C GLU A 70 3.91 5.07 -10.19
N GLY A 71 3.02 5.49 -9.32
CA GLY A 71 1.58 5.53 -9.59
C GLY A 71 0.80 4.37 -8.97
N ASP A 72 1.46 3.27 -8.61
CA ASP A 72 0.84 2.15 -7.90
C ASP A 72 0.62 2.51 -6.43
N TRP A 73 -0.34 1.85 -5.78
CA TRP A 73 -0.70 2.12 -4.39
C TRP A 73 -0.74 0.84 -3.58
N ILE A 74 -0.40 0.98 -2.29
CA ILE A 74 -0.61 -0.04 -1.27
C ILE A 74 -1.67 0.44 -0.28
N ALA A 75 -2.49 -0.48 0.23
CA ALA A 75 -3.52 -0.15 1.19
C ALA A 75 -3.75 -1.25 2.22
N SER A 76 -4.18 -0.85 3.41
CA SER A 76 -4.59 -1.73 4.52
C SER A 76 -6.09 -1.67 4.72
N PHE A 77 -6.67 -2.80 5.09
CA PHE A 77 -8.11 -2.98 5.26
C PHE A 77 -8.42 -3.74 6.54
N ASN A 78 -9.58 -3.44 7.13
CA ASN A 78 -10.24 -4.32 8.09
C ASN A 78 -11.51 -4.89 7.42
N GLY A 79 -11.42 -6.14 6.95
CA GLY A 79 -12.44 -6.68 6.04
C GLY A 79 -12.50 -5.89 4.75
N ASP A 80 -13.66 -5.26 4.46
CA ASP A 80 -13.86 -4.42 3.28
C ASP A 80 -13.64 -2.92 3.54
N VAL A 81 -13.36 -2.52 4.79
CA VAL A 81 -13.15 -1.12 5.16
C VAL A 81 -11.69 -0.75 4.97
N CYS A 82 -11.41 0.20 4.08
CA CYS A 82 -10.06 0.77 3.95
C CYS A 82 -9.71 1.55 5.21
N VAL A 83 -8.57 1.22 5.81
CA VAL A 83 -8.08 1.85 7.05
C VAL A 83 -6.74 2.55 6.85
N GLY A 84 -6.23 2.57 5.63
CA GLY A 84 -5.02 3.30 5.27
C GLY A 84 -4.60 2.99 3.84
N SER A 85 -4.09 3.99 3.15
CA SER A 85 -3.54 3.83 1.81
C SER A 85 -2.39 4.80 1.59
N TRP A 86 -1.43 4.41 0.74
CA TRP A 86 -0.29 5.24 0.42
C TRP A 86 0.21 4.90 -0.99
N PRO A 87 0.65 5.89 -1.78
CA PRO A 87 1.32 5.62 -3.05
C PRO A 87 2.62 4.84 -2.79
N PHE A 88 2.97 3.95 -3.70
CA PHE A 88 4.24 3.25 -3.61
C PHE A 88 5.40 4.21 -3.91
N GLU A 89 6.36 4.28 -2.99
CA GLU A 89 7.52 5.19 -3.05
C GLU A 89 8.86 4.43 -3.19
N GLY A 90 8.80 3.13 -3.51
CA GLY A 90 9.98 2.26 -3.58
C GLY A 90 10.26 1.53 -2.28
N GLU A 91 11.52 1.17 -2.06
CA GLU A 91 11.96 0.50 -0.85
C GLU A 91 11.58 1.28 0.43
N PHE A 92 11.15 0.54 1.45
CA PHE A 92 10.71 1.09 2.74
C PHE A 92 9.47 1.99 2.68
N THR A 93 8.58 1.76 1.70
CA THR A 93 7.29 2.45 1.68
C THR A 93 6.53 2.21 2.99
N GLN A 94 6.08 3.31 3.62
CA GLN A 94 5.38 3.29 4.90
C GLN A 94 3.88 3.39 4.68
N LEU A 95 3.15 2.43 5.20
CA LEU A 95 1.69 2.42 5.23
C LEU A 95 1.19 2.57 6.66
N ALA A 96 0.44 3.63 6.93
CA ALA A 96 -0.26 3.78 8.21
C ALA A 96 -1.61 3.06 8.14
N ALA A 97 -1.83 2.10 9.03
CA ALA A 97 -3.13 1.48 9.24
C ALA A 97 -3.81 2.14 10.45
N MET A 98 -4.99 2.69 10.23
CA MET A 98 -5.75 3.44 11.23
C MET A 98 -6.56 2.50 12.13
N GLY A 99 -6.60 2.81 13.43
CA GLY A 99 -7.43 2.14 14.42
C GLY A 99 -8.72 2.88 14.73
N ASP A 100 -9.67 2.18 15.33
CA ASP A 100 -10.92 2.78 15.83
C ASP A 100 -10.61 3.63 17.07
N ASP A 101 -10.86 4.91 16.98
CA ASP A 101 -10.64 5.87 18.08
C ASP A 101 -11.94 6.26 18.80
N GLY A 102 -13.03 5.56 18.50
CA GLY A 102 -14.36 5.78 19.08
C GLY A 102 -15.14 6.92 18.42
N SER A 103 -14.62 7.52 17.34
CA SER A 103 -15.35 8.51 16.56
C SER A 103 -16.28 7.83 15.53
N GLU A 104 -17.31 8.54 15.09
CA GLU A 104 -18.23 8.06 14.05
C GLU A 104 -17.52 7.80 12.70
N TRP A 105 -16.36 8.42 12.48
CA TRP A 105 -15.58 8.33 11.24
C TRP A 105 -14.68 7.11 11.18
N THR A 106 -14.43 6.44 12.32
CA THR A 106 -13.52 5.28 12.43
C THR A 106 -14.23 3.99 12.80
N VAL A 107 -15.57 3.98 12.72
CA VAL A 107 -16.37 2.77 12.94
C VAL A 107 -15.95 1.68 11.96
N GLY A 108 -15.59 0.50 12.48
CA GLY A 108 -15.12 -0.62 11.67
C GLY A 108 -13.61 -0.60 11.37
N TYR A 109 -12.86 0.33 11.96
CA TYR A 109 -11.41 0.36 11.88
C TYR A 109 -10.78 -0.70 12.80
N LEU A 110 -9.46 -0.86 12.72
CA LEU A 110 -8.73 -1.90 13.44
C LEU A 110 -8.76 -1.67 14.96
N LEU A 111 -8.88 -2.77 15.69
CA LEU A 111 -8.69 -2.84 17.14
C LEU A 111 -7.40 -3.60 17.44
N ASP A 112 -6.82 -3.37 18.63
CA ASP A 112 -5.63 -4.09 19.09
C ASP A 112 -5.80 -5.62 18.96
N GLY A 113 -4.80 -6.26 18.35
CA GLY A 113 -4.79 -7.68 18.11
C GLY A 113 -5.42 -8.13 16.79
N GLN A 114 -6.14 -7.28 16.06
CA GLN A 114 -6.63 -7.60 14.74
C GLN A 114 -5.52 -7.52 13.68
N PHE A 115 -5.65 -8.33 12.63
CA PHE A 115 -4.69 -8.36 11.53
C PHE A 115 -5.27 -7.59 10.33
N PRO A 116 -4.57 -6.58 9.81
CA PRO A 116 -4.99 -5.94 8.58
C PRO A 116 -4.83 -6.87 7.38
N ASN A 117 -5.74 -6.75 6.43
CA ASN A 117 -5.57 -7.28 5.08
C ASN A 117 -4.92 -6.20 4.22
N PHE A 118 -4.15 -6.61 3.21
CA PHE A 118 -3.49 -5.66 2.31
C PHE A 118 -3.96 -5.83 0.88
N LYS A 119 -3.97 -4.72 0.15
CA LYS A 119 -4.25 -4.70 -1.28
C LYS A 119 -3.22 -3.83 -2.00
N ILE A 120 -2.96 -4.16 -3.25
CA ILE A 120 -2.16 -3.36 -4.18
C ILE A 120 -3.07 -2.93 -5.32
N TYR A 121 -3.01 -1.66 -5.69
CA TYR A 121 -3.62 -1.12 -6.89
C TYR A 121 -2.53 -0.91 -7.94
N ASP A 122 -2.65 -1.59 -9.07
CA ASP A 122 -1.84 -1.41 -10.27
C ASP A 122 -2.47 -0.31 -11.12
N ALA A 123 -1.83 0.85 -11.15
CA ALA A 123 -2.32 2.00 -11.89
C ALA A 123 -2.26 1.77 -13.39
N SER A 124 -1.30 1.00 -13.87
CA SER A 124 -1.11 0.71 -15.29
C SER A 124 -2.21 -0.16 -15.88
N ALA A 125 -2.67 -1.14 -15.09
CA ALA A 125 -3.76 -2.04 -15.45
C ALA A 125 -5.13 -1.53 -14.96
N ASN A 126 -5.16 -0.57 -14.02
CA ASN A 126 -6.35 -0.12 -13.31
C ASN A 126 -7.06 -1.30 -12.59
N ILE A 127 -6.28 -2.11 -11.89
CA ILE A 127 -6.75 -3.32 -11.19
C ILE A 127 -6.28 -3.27 -9.74
N THR A 128 -7.16 -3.69 -8.82
CA THR A 128 -6.81 -3.93 -7.42
C THR A 128 -6.68 -5.41 -7.15
N TYR A 129 -5.56 -5.79 -6.53
CA TYR A 129 -5.25 -7.16 -6.14
C TYR A 129 -5.23 -7.32 -4.63
N VAL A 130 -5.58 -8.50 -4.13
CA VAL A 130 -5.27 -8.89 -2.76
C VAL A 130 -3.78 -9.19 -2.68
N ALA A 131 -3.11 -8.64 -1.67
CA ALA A 131 -1.69 -8.81 -1.47
C ALA A 131 -1.39 -9.46 -0.12
N SER A 132 -0.35 -10.29 -0.10
CA SER A 132 0.08 -11.03 1.08
C SER A 132 1.41 -10.48 1.59
N PRO A 133 1.50 -10.10 2.88
CA PRO A 133 2.77 -9.71 3.48
C PRO A 133 3.61 -10.96 3.78
N SER A 134 4.93 -10.85 3.72
CA SER A 134 5.87 -11.94 4.07
C SER A 134 5.78 -12.36 5.53
N SER A 135 5.27 -11.49 6.40
CA SER A 135 4.97 -11.77 7.80
C SER A 135 3.75 -10.99 8.27
N ASN A 136 2.86 -11.66 8.99
CA ASN A 136 1.66 -11.04 9.55
C ASN A 136 1.96 -10.44 10.93
N HIS A 137 1.60 -9.17 11.10
CA HIS A 137 1.70 -8.47 12.36
C HIS A 137 0.34 -7.91 12.74
N ALA A 138 -0.09 -8.20 13.97
CA ALA A 138 -1.32 -7.64 14.50
C ALA A 138 -1.21 -6.12 14.66
N TYR A 139 -2.31 -5.43 14.44
CA TYR A 139 -2.44 -4.03 14.78
C TYR A 139 -2.24 -3.84 16.29
N ILE A 140 -1.42 -2.87 16.65
CA ILE A 140 -1.22 -2.39 18.02
C ILE A 140 -1.13 -0.86 17.94
N GLU A 141 -1.86 -0.16 18.77
CA GLU A 141 -1.79 1.31 18.80
C GLU A 141 -0.34 1.80 18.88
N PHE A 142 0.03 2.70 17.96
CA PHE A 142 1.40 3.23 17.80
C PHE A 142 2.48 2.18 17.53
N GLY A 143 2.08 0.99 17.05
CA GLY A 143 3.00 -0.05 16.60
C GLY A 143 3.75 0.34 15.32
N ALA A 144 4.92 -0.27 15.10
CA ALA A 144 5.66 -0.14 13.86
C ALA A 144 6.31 -1.49 13.52
N TRP A 145 6.09 -1.97 12.30
CA TRP A 145 6.51 -3.27 11.83
C TRP A 145 7.30 -3.12 10.53
N ILE A 146 8.47 -3.75 10.45
CA ILE A 146 9.20 -3.88 9.20
C ILE A 146 8.81 -5.24 8.61
N VAL A 147 8.33 -5.22 7.36
CA VAL A 147 7.85 -6.37 6.61
C VAL A 147 8.67 -6.48 5.33
N SER A 148 9.33 -7.61 5.13
CA SER A 148 10.30 -7.77 4.03
C SER A 148 9.66 -7.65 2.65
N SER A 149 8.42 -8.11 2.47
CA SER A 149 7.72 -7.92 1.20
C SER A 149 6.21 -7.88 1.36
N LEU A 150 5.55 -7.19 0.41
CA LEU A 150 4.12 -7.26 0.16
C LEU A 150 3.94 -7.73 -1.29
N SER A 151 3.40 -8.93 -1.50
CA SER A 151 3.40 -9.54 -2.82
C SER A 151 2.00 -9.97 -3.25
N VAL A 152 1.69 -9.77 -4.53
CA VAL A 152 0.55 -10.38 -5.20
C VAL A 152 1.06 -11.63 -5.90
N VAL A 153 0.51 -12.77 -5.51
CA VAL A 153 0.87 -14.08 -6.06
C VAL A 153 -0.39 -14.81 -6.53
N ASP A 154 -0.21 -15.84 -7.31
CA ASP A 154 -1.31 -16.74 -7.66
C ASP A 154 -1.87 -17.44 -6.43
N ASP A 155 -3.18 -17.52 -6.35
CA ASP A 155 -3.84 -18.41 -5.40
C ASP A 155 -3.73 -19.89 -5.81
N CYS A 156 -4.21 -20.82 -4.98
CA CYS A 156 -4.11 -22.25 -5.30
C CYS A 156 -4.91 -22.67 -6.56
N SER A 157 -5.78 -21.82 -7.08
CA SER A 157 -6.51 -22.05 -8.34
C SER A 157 -5.85 -21.39 -9.56
N GLY A 158 -4.68 -20.73 -9.36
CA GLY A 158 -3.91 -20.06 -10.41
C GLY A 158 -4.47 -18.69 -10.79
N ASN A 159 -5.21 -18.03 -9.90
CA ASN A 159 -5.67 -16.66 -10.12
C ASN A 159 -4.75 -15.69 -9.40
N LEU A 160 -4.15 -14.75 -10.12
CA LEU A 160 -3.28 -13.72 -9.55
C LEU A 160 -4.06 -12.82 -8.60
N GLY A 161 -3.57 -12.73 -7.35
CA GLY A 161 -4.24 -12.01 -6.27
C GLY A 161 -5.61 -12.58 -5.91
N GLY A 162 -5.86 -13.84 -6.24
CA GLY A 162 -7.07 -14.56 -5.87
C GLY A 162 -7.12 -14.90 -4.38
N VAL A 163 -8.26 -15.39 -3.94
CA VAL A 163 -8.51 -15.69 -2.51
C VAL A 163 -8.81 -17.18 -2.27
N ALA A 164 -8.57 -18.04 -3.24
CA ALA A 164 -8.66 -19.48 -3.04
C ALA A 164 -7.49 -19.97 -2.17
N PHE A 165 -7.76 -20.95 -1.33
CA PHE A 165 -6.78 -21.47 -0.37
C PHE A 165 -6.88 -23.00 -0.30
N LEU A 166 -5.83 -23.64 0.20
CA LEU A 166 -5.89 -25.07 0.51
C LEU A 166 -6.67 -25.26 1.81
N ASP A 167 -7.76 -26.02 1.74
CA ASP A 167 -8.58 -26.36 2.91
C ASP A 167 -7.91 -27.44 3.78
N ASP A 168 -8.58 -27.86 4.85
CA ASP A 168 -8.04 -28.85 5.79
C ASP A 168 -7.76 -30.21 5.13
N CYS A 169 -8.37 -30.49 4.01
CA CYS A 169 -8.13 -31.68 3.18
C CYS A 169 -7.03 -31.50 2.14
N GLY A 170 -6.42 -30.32 2.07
CA GLY A 170 -5.42 -29.99 1.07
C GLY A 170 -6.01 -29.76 -0.33
N THR A 171 -7.34 -29.63 -0.44
CA THR A 171 -8.02 -29.31 -1.68
C THR A 171 -8.10 -27.79 -1.85
N CYS A 172 -7.83 -27.30 -3.08
CA CYS A 172 -7.98 -25.87 -3.35
C CYS A 172 -9.45 -25.47 -3.32
N ALA A 173 -9.84 -24.62 -2.38
CA ALA A 173 -11.23 -24.28 -2.08
C ALA A 173 -11.44 -22.77 -1.91
N GLY A 174 -12.69 -22.32 -1.99
CA GLY A 174 -13.02 -20.90 -1.91
C GLY A 174 -12.64 -20.11 -3.17
N GLY A 175 -12.76 -18.78 -3.12
CA GLY A 175 -12.47 -17.92 -4.27
C GLY A 175 -13.19 -18.39 -5.55
N ASN A 176 -12.44 -18.49 -6.63
CA ASN A 176 -12.93 -18.98 -7.92
C ASN A 176 -12.59 -20.47 -8.18
N SER A 177 -12.15 -21.24 -7.15
CA SER A 177 -11.79 -22.65 -7.32
C SER A 177 -12.98 -23.55 -7.70
N GLY A 178 -14.20 -23.08 -7.42
CA GLY A 178 -15.43 -23.88 -7.62
C GLY A 178 -15.64 -24.97 -6.56
N HIS A 179 -14.74 -25.09 -5.57
CA HIS A 179 -14.83 -26.06 -4.48
C HIS A 179 -15.20 -25.37 -3.16
N ILE A 180 -16.11 -25.99 -2.41
CA ILE A 180 -16.54 -25.47 -1.11
C ILE A 180 -15.52 -25.94 -0.06
N PRO A 181 -14.97 -25.03 0.78
CA PRO A 181 -14.02 -25.40 1.81
C PRO A 181 -14.52 -26.55 2.69
N ASN A 182 -13.67 -27.53 2.92
CA ASN A 182 -13.92 -28.71 3.76
C ASN A 182 -15.11 -29.57 3.34
N SER A 183 -15.59 -29.46 2.09
CA SER A 183 -16.68 -30.29 1.60
C SER A 183 -16.28 -31.76 1.40
N ASP A 184 -14.98 -32.06 1.41
CA ASP A 184 -14.43 -33.41 1.33
C ASP A 184 -14.29 -34.08 2.71
N GLN A 185 -14.64 -33.36 3.79
CA GLN A 185 -14.71 -33.97 5.14
C GLN A 185 -16.03 -34.70 5.32
N ASP A 186 -15.97 -35.86 5.95
CA ASP A 186 -17.16 -36.56 6.45
C ASP A 186 -17.70 -35.89 7.72
N CYS A 187 -18.80 -36.38 8.27
CA CYS A 187 -19.42 -35.78 9.45
C CYS A 187 -18.58 -35.93 10.74
N GLU A 188 -17.52 -36.75 10.73
CA GLU A 188 -16.56 -36.89 11.85
C GLU A 188 -15.35 -35.95 11.63
N GLY A 189 -15.27 -35.23 10.47
CA GLY A 189 -14.19 -34.33 10.13
C GLY A 189 -12.99 -35.00 9.46
N PHE A 190 -13.10 -36.27 9.03
CA PHE A 190 -12.06 -36.95 8.28
C PHE A 190 -12.16 -36.67 6.80
N CYS A 191 -11.04 -36.21 6.22
CA CYS A 191 -10.97 -35.98 4.79
C CYS A 191 -11.18 -37.27 4.00
N PHE A 192 -12.06 -37.20 3.00
CA PHE A 192 -12.44 -38.34 2.16
C PHE A 192 -12.92 -39.55 2.97
N GLY A 193 -13.45 -39.32 4.19
CA GLY A 193 -14.02 -40.32 5.06
C GLY A 193 -15.35 -40.89 4.55
N ASN A 194 -15.87 -41.90 5.23
CA ASN A 194 -17.09 -42.57 4.81
C ASN A 194 -18.26 -42.37 5.83
N ALA A 195 -18.02 -41.64 6.90
CA ALA A 195 -19.08 -41.36 7.87
C ALA A 195 -20.12 -40.40 7.23
N TYR A 196 -21.38 -40.63 7.51
CA TYR A 196 -22.48 -39.84 6.95
C TYR A 196 -23.53 -39.52 8.03
N VAL A 197 -24.27 -38.44 7.80
CA VAL A 197 -25.38 -38.05 8.68
C VAL A 197 -26.61 -38.92 8.33
N ASN A 198 -27.08 -39.70 9.24
CA ASN A 198 -28.25 -40.58 9.04
C ASN A 198 -29.59 -39.81 9.14
N GLY A 199 -30.70 -40.47 8.90
CA GLY A 199 -32.04 -39.87 8.96
C GLY A 199 -32.49 -39.39 10.37
N CYS A 200 -31.72 -39.70 11.41
CA CYS A 200 -31.90 -39.20 12.79
C CYS A 200 -30.98 -38.02 13.11
N ASN A 201 -30.21 -37.55 12.16
CA ASN A 201 -29.19 -36.49 12.28
C ASN A 201 -27.98 -36.89 13.13
N ASP A 202 -27.68 -38.20 13.23
CA ASP A 202 -26.48 -38.72 13.88
C ASP A 202 -25.39 -38.96 12.80
N CYS A 203 -24.11 -38.69 13.15
CA CYS A 203 -22.98 -39.08 12.33
C CYS A 203 -22.67 -40.58 12.60
N VAL A 204 -22.67 -41.42 11.55
CA VAL A 204 -22.47 -42.86 11.61
C VAL A 204 -21.54 -43.35 10.51
#